data_2b1199b16837dbc36656e8f55391a20c
#
_entry.id   2b1199b16837dbc36656e8f55391a20c
#
_cell.length_a   1.000
_cell.length_b   1.000
_cell.length_c   1.000
_cell.angle_alpha   90.00
_cell.angle_beta   90.00
_cell.angle_gamma   90.00
#
_symmetry.space_group_name_H-M   'P 1'
#
loop_
_entity.id
_entity.type
_entity.pdbx_description
1 polymer ?
#
loop_
_entity_poly.entity_id
_entity_poly.type
_entity_poly.pdbx_seq_one_letter_code
_entity_poly.pdbx_strand_id
1 'polypeptide(L)'
;MSAAEPQAQPPSAGHSPYPGVVSPDAPLQGTASLQVLSTGYLGGRFASTVTFVRDGAALIVVNPGMVADIESILRPLRDLGVRPAAVTDVVLLTTRPAHIVNAALFPGARLHDATAVYQDDRKARRPADGFVISPSVRLIETPGHRPDDLTTLVATPRGIVAVTHLWRSRSDGAERPPDGDPGALRRAKTRVLGVASRIVPAHGAAFRAGPDTPV
;
A
#
# COMPACT_ATOMS: atom_id res chain seq x y z
N MET A 1 7.18 -43.63 31.18
CA MET A 1 8.30 -43.00 30.44
C MET A 1 7.69 -42.08 29.43
N SER A 2 7.66 -40.80 29.76
CA SER A 2 7.07 -39.74 28.90
C SER A 2 8.18 -39.27 27.93
N ALA A 3 7.92 -39.42 26.63
CA ALA A 3 8.83 -38.90 25.60
C ALA A 3 8.64 -37.38 25.50
N ALA A 4 9.71 -36.62 25.73
CA ALA A 4 9.76 -35.20 25.55
C ALA A 4 9.70 -34.87 24.02
N GLU A 5 8.74 -34.07 23.63
CA GLU A 5 8.70 -33.50 22.27
C GLU A 5 9.93 -32.61 22.00
N PRO A 6 10.54 -32.70 20.83
CA PRO A 6 11.66 -31.83 20.47
C PRO A 6 11.17 -30.39 20.32
N GLN A 7 11.68 -29.49 21.16
CA GLN A 7 11.47 -28.04 21.01
C GLN A 7 12.14 -27.59 19.68
N ALA A 8 11.30 -27.08 18.78
CA ALA A 8 11.78 -26.46 17.55
C ALA A 8 12.66 -25.24 17.90
N GLN A 9 13.91 -25.26 17.47
CA GLN A 9 14.82 -24.12 17.57
C GLN A 9 14.21 -22.92 16.81
N PRO A 10 14.27 -21.69 17.38
CA PRO A 10 13.86 -20.51 16.65
C PRO A 10 14.74 -20.36 15.41
N PRO A 11 14.18 -19.99 14.25
CA PRO A 11 14.95 -19.81 13.04
C PRO A 11 16.00 -18.72 13.25
N SER A 12 17.24 -19.01 12.83
CA SER A 12 18.35 -18.04 12.79
C SER A 12 17.86 -16.75 12.12
N ALA A 13 18.20 -15.60 12.73
CA ALA A 13 17.90 -14.27 12.22
C ALA A 13 18.54 -14.09 10.82
N GLY A 14 17.82 -14.52 9.79
CA GLY A 14 18.16 -14.23 8.41
C GLY A 14 18.12 -12.73 8.20
N HIS A 15 19.13 -12.15 7.56
CA HIS A 15 19.16 -10.75 7.19
C HIS A 15 17.86 -10.37 6.50
N SER A 16 17.16 -9.39 7.04
CA SER A 16 15.96 -8.82 6.40
C SER A 16 16.37 -8.26 5.03
N PRO A 17 15.70 -8.62 3.93
CA PRO A 17 16.00 -8.07 2.63
C PRO A 17 15.62 -6.59 2.49
N TYR A 18 15.11 -5.99 3.55
CA TYR A 18 14.65 -4.61 3.59
C TYR A 18 15.64 -3.70 4.30
N PRO A 19 15.75 -2.42 3.86
CA PRO A 19 16.57 -1.41 4.53
C PRO A 19 16.19 -1.17 6.00
N GLY A 20 15.01 -1.67 6.42
CA GLY A 20 14.56 -1.58 7.80
C GLY A 20 13.47 -0.53 8.01
N VAL A 21 13.27 -0.17 9.27
CA VAL A 21 12.32 0.86 9.68
C VAL A 21 13.12 2.13 9.99
N VAL A 22 12.70 3.24 9.39
CA VAL A 22 13.28 4.57 9.62
C VAL A 22 12.23 5.45 10.30
N SER A 23 12.63 6.65 10.75
CA SER A 23 11.63 7.65 11.16
C SER A 23 10.61 7.83 10.02
N PRO A 24 9.30 7.75 10.32
CA PRO A 24 8.28 7.90 9.30
C PRO A 24 8.30 9.26 8.61
N ASP A 25 8.90 10.26 9.24
CA ASP A 25 9.05 11.63 8.71
C ASP A 25 10.42 11.88 8.05
N ALA A 26 11.31 10.86 8.03
CA ALA A 26 12.60 10.98 7.35
C ALA A 26 12.39 11.24 5.85
N PRO A 27 13.24 12.00 5.18
CA PRO A 27 13.13 12.20 3.73
C PRO A 27 13.26 10.87 2.98
N LEU A 28 12.41 10.67 1.96
CA LEU A 28 12.56 9.56 1.01
C LEU A 28 13.78 9.82 0.13
N GLN A 29 14.56 8.78 -0.15
CA GLN A 29 15.76 8.86 -0.97
C GLN A 29 15.47 8.24 -2.33
N GLY A 30 15.87 8.95 -3.41
CA GLY A 30 15.68 8.47 -4.77
C GLY A 30 14.36 8.92 -5.39
N THR A 31 14.08 8.37 -6.58
CA THR A 31 12.85 8.64 -7.33
C THR A 31 12.37 7.40 -8.06
N ALA A 32 11.13 7.04 -7.82
CA ALA A 32 10.45 5.94 -8.50
C ALA A 32 9.54 6.43 -9.62
N SER A 33 9.20 5.55 -10.55
CA SER A 33 8.07 5.75 -11.44
C SER A 33 6.80 5.16 -10.82
N LEU A 34 5.68 5.89 -10.92
CA LEU A 34 4.38 5.44 -10.44
C LEU A 34 3.34 5.56 -11.55
N GLN A 35 2.56 4.51 -11.75
CA GLN A 35 1.44 4.48 -12.68
C GLN A 35 0.20 3.91 -12.02
N VAL A 36 -0.96 4.51 -12.32
CA VAL A 36 -2.27 3.94 -12.00
C VAL A 36 -2.60 2.93 -13.10
N LEU A 37 -2.70 1.65 -12.72
CA LEU A 37 -3.07 0.57 -13.63
C LEU A 37 -4.58 0.59 -13.91
N SER A 38 -5.37 0.71 -12.85
CA SER A 38 -6.82 0.77 -12.92
C SER A 38 -7.32 1.86 -11.98
N THR A 39 -8.11 2.79 -12.50
CA THR A 39 -8.77 3.80 -11.68
C THR A 39 -10.06 3.23 -11.11
N GLY A 40 -10.16 3.25 -9.78
CA GLY A 40 -11.34 2.81 -9.06
C GLY A 40 -12.52 3.77 -9.17
N TYR A 41 -13.67 3.32 -8.68
CA TYR A 41 -14.90 4.09 -8.63
C TYR A 41 -15.82 3.61 -7.50
N LEU A 42 -16.75 4.46 -7.10
CA LEU A 42 -17.82 4.19 -6.13
C LEU A 42 -19.17 4.58 -6.72
N GLY A 43 -20.23 3.91 -6.27
CA GLY A 43 -21.60 4.14 -6.70
C GLY A 43 -22.40 2.85 -6.75
N GLY A 44 -23.25 2.67 -7.74
CA GLY A 44 -23.98 1.40 -7.96
C GLY A 44 -23.06 0.20 -8.26
N ARG A 45 -21.80 0.46 -8.58
CA ARG A 45 -20.70 -0.48 -8.71
C ARG A 45 -19.50 0.01 -7.92
N PHE A 46 -18.56 -0.90 -7.64
CA PHE A 46 -17.37 -0.64 -6.83
C PHE A 46 -16.13 -1.19 -7.53
N ALA A 47 -15.06 -0.39 -7.55
CA ALA A 47 -13.72 -0.86 -7.96
C ALA A 47 -12.63 -0.11 -7.18
N SER A 48 -11.54 -0.79 -6.92
CA SER A 48 -10.35 -0.21 -6.29
C SER A 48 -9.46 0.48 -7.31
N THR A 49 -8.79 1.55 -6.91
CA THR A 49 -7.66 2.08 -7.66
C THR A 49 -6.46 1.20 -7.40
N VAL A 50 -5.88 0.64 -8.46
CA VAL A 50 -4.68 -0.22 -8.41
C VAL A 50 -3.50 0.53 -9.00
N THR A 51 -2.38 0.55 -8.28
CA THR A 51 -1.20 1.31 -8.68
C THR A 51 0.01 0.39 -8.83
N PHE A 52 0.89 0.72 -9.75
CA PHE A 52 2.19 0.09 -9.93
C PHE A 52 3.31 1.08 -9.69
N VAL A 53 4.35 0.66 -8.97
CA VAL A 53 5.55 1.45 -8.71
C VAL A 53 6.76 0.63 -9.13
N ARG A 54 7.69 1.28 -9.88
CA ARG A 54 9.00 0.73 -10.21
C ARG A 54 10.06 1.59 -9.56
N ASP A 55 10.89 0.97 -8.71
CA ASP A 55 12.03 1.62 -8.05
C ASP A 55 13.25 0.68 -8.12
N GLY A 56 14.06 0.85 -9.16
CA GLY A 56 15.15 -0.06 -9.48
C GLY A 56 14.64 -1.48 -9.74
N ALA A 57 15.09 -2.44 -8.95
CA ALA A 57 14.67 -3.84 -9.02
C ALA A 57 13.31 -4.09 -8.33
N ALA A 58 12.82 -3.16 -7.51
CA ALA A 58 11.53 -3.31 -6.83
C ALA A 58 10.38 -3.00 -7.81
N LEU A 59 9.51 -3.98 -8.00
CA LEU A 59 8.30 -3.92 -8.82
C LEU A 59 7.11 -4.13 -7.88
N ILE A 60 6.45 -3.04 -7.52
CA ILE A 60 5.50 -3.00 -6.40
C ILE A 60 4.10 -2.74 -6.94
N VAL A 61 3.13 -3.58 -6.58
CA VAL A 61 1.71 -3.32 -6.82
C VAL A 61 1.04 -2.90 -5.51
N VAL A 62 0.29 -1.81 -5.55
CA VAL A 62 -0.41 -1.29 -4.38
C VAL A 62 -1.91 -1.42 -4.57
N ASN A 63 -2.60 -1.95 -3.56
CA ASN A 63 -4.06 -2.07 -3.46
C ASN A 63 -4.71 -2.87 -4.59
N PRO A 64 -4.28 -4.13 -4.87
CA PRO A 64 -4.85 -4.97 -5.94
C PRO A 64 -6.23 -5.52 -5.55
N GLY A 65 -7.21 -4.61 -5.41
CA GLY A 65 -8.58 -4.92 -5.05
C GLY A 65 -9.47 -5.24 -6.25
N MET A 66 -10.78 -5.22 -6.02
CA MET A 66 -11.79 -5.45 -7.05
C MET A 66 -11.64 -4.47 -8.21
N VAL A 67 -11.78 -4.98 -9.41
CA VAL A 67 -11.85 -4.23 -10.68
C VAL A 67 -12.96 -4.80 -11.54
N ALA A 68 -13.43 -4.04 -12.53
CA ALA A 68 -14.48 -4.52 -13.42
C ALA A 68 -14.04 -5.70 -14.30
N ASP A 69 -12.75 -5.66 -14.69
CA ASP A 69 -12.11 -6.68 -15.51
C ASP A 69 -10.64 -6.76 -15.08
N ILE A 70 -10.17 -7.97 -14.83
CA ILE A 70 -8.79 -8.26 -14.44
C ILE A 70 -7.76 -7.74 -15.46
N GLU A 71 -8.14 -7.66 -16.73
CA GLU A 71 -7.30 -7.11 -17.79
C GLU A 71 -7.01 -5.61 -17.58
N SER A 72 -7.83 -4.90 -16.80
CA SER A 72 -7.52 -3.51 -16.41
C SER A 72 -6.28 -3.39 -15.50
N ILE A 73 -5.84 -4.48 -14.89
CA ILE A 73 -4.57 -4.59 -14.16
C ILE A 73 -3.50 -5.20 -15.06
N LEU A 74 -3.80 -6.32 -15.73
CA LEU A 74 -2.80 -7.11 -16.43
C LEU A 74 -2.31 -6.48 -17.74
N ARG A 75 -3.19 -5.83 -18.50
CA ARG A 75 -2.81 -5.18 -19.76
C ARG A 75 -1.81 -4.03 -19.54
N PRO A 76 -2.08 -3.04 -18.67
CA PRO A 76 -1.11 -1.98 -18.39
C PRO A 76 0.22 -2.51 -17.86
N LEU A 77 0.23 -3.57 -17.05
CA LEU A 77 1.47 -4.21 -16.61
C LEU A 77 2.27 -4.79 -17.79
N ARG A 78 1.60 -5.49 -18.73
CA ARG A 78 2.25 -6.00 -19.94
C ARG A 78 2.80 -4.87 -20.81
N ASP A 79 2.06 -3.77 -20.96
CA ASP A 79 2.49 -2.59 -21.73
C ASP A 79 3.75 -1.95 -21.13
N LEU A 80 3.95 -2.08 -19.80
CA LEU A 80 5.16 -1.70 -19.07
C LEU A 80 6.28 -2.74 -19.13
N GLY A 81 6.08 -3.85 -19.86
CA GLY A 81 7.03 -4.95 -19.92
C GLY A 81 7.14 -5.77 -18.62
N VAL A 82 6.11 -5.74 -17.77
CA VAL A 82 6.10 -6.43 -16.48
C VAL A 82 5.17 -7.64 -16.52
N ARG A 83 5.71 -8.82 -16.26
CA ARG A 83 4.91 -10.03 -16.03
C ARG A 83 4.43 -10.06 -14.58
N PRO A 84 3.22 -10.53 -14.26
CA PRO A 84 2.73 -10.63 -12.89
C PRO A 84 3.67 -11.38 -11.95
N ALA A 85 4.30 -12.46 -12.41
CA ALA A 85 5.29 -13.23 -11.63
C ALA A 85 6.61 -12.48 -11.38
N ALA A 86 6.85 -11.34 -12.04
CA ALA A 86 8.03 -10.51 -11.79
C ALA A 86 7.77 -9.43 -10.72
N VAL A 87 6.52 -9.23 -10.31
CA VAL A 87 6.18 -8.32 -9.21
C VAL A 87 6.84 -8.83 -7.93
N THR A 88 7.60 -7.97 -7.28
CA THR A 88 8.38 -8.32 -6.10
C THR A 88 7.60 -8.10 -4.80
N ASP A 89 6.70 -7.13 -4.79
CA ASP A 89 5.98 -6.71 -3.60
C ASP A 89 4.54 -6.33 -3.92
N VAL A 90 3.62 -6.68 -3.02
CA VAL A 90 2.23 -6.24 -3.04
C VAL A 90 1.92 -5.57 -1.72
N VAL A 91 1.42 -4.34 -1.76
CA VAL A 91 1.00 -3.60 -0.56
C VAL A 91 -0.51 -3.61 -0.44
N LEU A 92 -1.00 -4.09 0.68
CA LEU A 92 -2.40 -4.10 1.07
C LEU A 92 -2.66 -2.87 1.96
N LEU A 93 -3.30 -1.83 1.41
CA LEU A 93 -3.58 -0.59 2.16
C LEU A 93 -4.60 -0.80 3.28
N THR A 94 -5.41 -1.84 3.17
CA THR A 94 -6.42 -2.26 4.14
C THR A 94 -6.67 -3.75 3.97
N THR A 95 -7.15 -4.42 5.01
CA THR A 95 -7.43 -5.87 4.99
C THR A 95 -8.84 -6.22 4.50
N ARG A 96 -9.61 -5.25 3.98
CA ARG A 96 -10.94 -5.52 3.42
C ARG A 96 -10.84 -6.37 2.15
N PRO A 97 -11.65 -7.45 2.03
CA PRO A 97 -11.58 -8.35 0.86
C PRO A 97 -11.67 -7.62 -0.49
N ALA A 98 -12.50 -6.59 -0.58
CA ALA A 98 -12.66 -5.80 -1.80
C ALA A 98 -11.38 -5.06 -2.25
N HIS A 99 -10.39 -4.89 -1.38
CA HIS A 99 -9.11 -4.25 -1.67
C HIS A 99 -7.95 -5.22 -1.89
N ILE A 100 -8.17 -6.53 -1.65
CA ILE A 100 -7.08 -7.53 -1.68
C ILE A 100 -7.36 -8.69 -2.64
N VAL A 101 -8.57 -8.81 -3.18
CA VAL A 101 -9.05 -10.00 -3.92
C VAL A 101 -8.16 -10.40 -5.11
N ASN A 102 -7.46 -9.45 -5.71
CA ASN A 102 -6.56 -9.68 -6.85
C ASN A 102 -5.07 -9.78 -6.46
N ALA A 103 -4.74 -9.86 -5.16
CA ALA A 103 -3.36 -10.07 -4.72
C ALA A 103 -2.76 -11.39 -5.25
N ALA A 104 -3.58 -12.42 -5.40
CA ALA A 104 -3.19 -13.72 -5.94
C ALA A 104 -2.70 -13.69 -7.41
N LEU A 105 -2.89 -12.59 -8.13
CA LEU A 105 -2.30 -12.40 -9.47
C LEU A 105 -0.77 -12.33 -9.45
N PHE A 106 -0.17 -12.10 -8.28
CA PHE A 106 1.26 -11.86 -8.09
C PHE A 106 1.89 -12.95 -7.22
N PRO A 107 2.00 -14.20 -7.70
CA PRO A 107 2.30 -15.38 -6.87
C PRO A 107 3.69 -15.37 -6.23
N GLY A 108 4.65 -14.63 -6.79
CA GLY A 108 6.00 -14.52 -6.23
C GLY A 108 6.21 -13.31 -5.34
N ALA A 109 5.20 -12.46 -5.17
CA ALA A 109 5.34 -11.20 -4.46
C ALA A 109 5.28 -11.39 -2.94
N ARG A 110 6.07 -10.59 -2.23
CA ARG A 110 5.91 -10.42 -0.79
C ARG A 110 4.66 -9.57 -0.53
N LEU A 111 3.77 -10.04 0.33
CA LEU A 111 2.57 -9.30 0.71
C LEU A 111 2.87 -8.47 1.97
N HIS A 112 2.55 -7.20 1.93
CA HIS A 112 2.72 -6.26 3.04
C HIS A 112 1.36 -5.78 3.55
N ASP A 113 1.08 -6.05 4.82
CA ASP A 113 -0.02 -5.40 5.55
C ASP A 113 0.51 -4.45 6.64
N ALA A 114 -0.35 -3.96 7.53
CA ALA A 114 0.03 -3.09 8.63
C ALA A 114 0.93 -3.76 9.68
N THR A 115 0.99 -5.08 9.75
CA THR A 115 1.60 -5.83 10.86
C THR A 115 2.75 -6.72 10.46
N ALA A 116 2.82 -7.12 9.20
CA ALA A 116 3.74 -8.15 8.76
C ALA A 116 4.06 -8.08 7.26
N VAL A 117 5.07 -8.85 6.88
CA VAL A 117 5.37 -9.26 5.51
C VAL A 117 5.12 -10.77 5.44
N TYR A 118 4.45 -11.19 4.38
CA TYR A 118 4.18 -12.59 4.10
C TYR A 118 4.86 -12.99 2.80
N GLN A 119 5.51 -14.14 2.79
CA GLN A 119 6.10 -14.73 1.60
C GLN A 119 6.08 -16.25 1.74
N ASP A 120 5.52 -16.93 0.76
CA ASP A 120 5.31 -18.38 0.79
C ASP A 120 4.56 -18.80 2.07
N ASP A 121 5.16 -19.65 2.90
CA ASP A 121 4.65 -20.11 4.20
C ASP A 121 5.17 -19.29 5.39
N ARG A 122 5.84 -18.16 5.16
CA ARG A 122 6.49 -17.33 6.19
C ARG A 122 5.73 -16.05 6.46
N LYS A 123 5.68 -15.70 7.74
CA LYS A 123 5.17 -14.42 8.25
C LYS A 123 6.24 -13.75 9.11
N ALA A 124 6.75 -12.61 8.66
CA ALA A 124 7.66 -11.76 9.42
C ALA A 124 6.92 -10.55 9.98
N ARG A 125 6.73 -10.49 11.30
CA ARG A 125 6.13 -9.32 11.96
C ARG A 125 7.08 -8.12 11.91
N ARG A 126 6.53 -6.94 11.66
CA ARG A 126 7.25 -5.67 11.68
C ARG A 126 6.28 -4.51 11.90
N PRO A 127 6.71 -3.35 12.45
CA PRO A 127 5.92 -2.13 12.38
C PRO A 127 5.81 -1.67 10.92
N ALA A 128 4.67 -1.09 10.55
CA ALA A 128 4.50 -0.51 9.22
C ALA A 128 4.96 0.95 9.17
N ASP A 129 4.83 1.66 10.29
CA ASP A 129 5.17 3.08 10.32
C ASP A 129 6.68 3.28 10.12
N GLY A 130 7.05 3.92 9.02
CA GLY A 130 8.44 4.09 8.62
C GLY A 130 9.09 2.90 7.91
N PHE A 131 8.32 1.82 7.58
CA PHE A 131 8.90 0.66 6.91
C PHE A 131 9.26 0.96 5.45
N VAL A 132 10.53 0.76 5.12
CA VAL A 132 11.10 1.03 3.78
C VAL A 132 11.04 -0.23 2.93
N ILE A 133 10.27 -0.21 1.85
CA ILE A 133 10.23 -1.29 0.85
C ILE A 133 11.39 -1.15 -0.13
N SER A 134 11.65 0.09 -0.58
CA SER A 134 12.75 0.46 -1.47
C SER A 134 13.17 1.91 -1.20
N PRO A 135 14.30 2.40 -1.72
CA PRO A 135 14.77 3.76 -1.41
C PRO A 135 13.73 4.87 -1.59
N SER A 136 12.85 4.72 -2.58
CA SER A 136 11.81 5.70 -2.90
C SER A 136 10.42 5.34 -2.36
N VAL A 137 10.26 4.18 -1.68
CA VAL A 137 8.93 3.69 -1.26
C VAL A 137 8.93 3.32 0.22
N ARG A 138 8.03 3.94 0.97
CA ARG A 138 7.86 3.73 2.41
C ARG A 138 6.39 3.59 2.78
N LEU A 139 6.13 2.74 3.76
CA LEU A 139 4.82 2.62 4.40
C LEU A 139 4.73 3.55 5.60
N ILE A 140 3.55 4.08 5.84
CA ILE A 140 3.18 4.76 7.09
C ILE A 140 1.82 4.24 7.56
N GLU A 141 1.67 4.14 8.88
CA GLU A 141 0.38 3.82 9.49
C GLU A 141 -0.53 5.03 9.43
N THR A 142 -1.72 4.82 8.92
CA THR A 142 -2.72 5.86 8.72
C THR A 142 -4.10 5.37 9.14
N PRO A 143 -4.29 5.07 10.43
CA PRO A 143 -5.57 4.61 10.93
C PRO A 143 -6.65 5.67 10.65
N GLY A 144 -7.80 5.22 10.17
CA GLY A 144 -8.89 6.12 9.82
C GLY A 144 -10.20 5.38 9.62
N HIS A 145 -10.40 4.77 8.45
CA HIS A 145 -11.55 3.90 8.23
C HIS A 145 -11.40 2.56 8.98
N ARG A 146 -10.17 2.14 9.22
CA ARG A 146 -9.81 0.99 10.07
C ARG A 146 -8.53 1.29 10.85
N PRO A 147 -8.32 0.60 11.99
CA PRO A 147 -7.10 0.75 12.79
C PRO A 147 -5.83 0.31 12.03
N ASP A 148 -5.98 -0.62 11.09
CA ASP A 148 -4.92 -1.27 10.31
C ASP A 148 -4.75 -0.68 8.90
N ASP A 149 -5.29 0.51 8.62
CA ASP A 149 -5.10 1.16 7.33
C ASP A 149 -3.68 1.73 7.18
N LEU A 150 -3.16 1.61 5.97
CA LEU A 150 -1.83 2.07 5.55
C LEU A 150 -1.90 3.13 4.45
N THR A 151 -0.84 3.90 4.37
CA THR A 151 -0.50 4.72 3.20
C THR A 151 0.88 4.31 2.68
N THR A 152 0.99 4.16 1.36
CA THR A 152 2.26 4.01 0.66
C THR A 152 2.72 5.38 0.16
N LEU A 153 3.85 5.86 0.68
CA LEU A 153 4.50 7.07 0.19
C LEU A 153 5.52 6.70 -0.89
N VAL A 154 5.46 7.38 -2.01
CA VAL A 154 6.34 7.15 -3.16
C VAL A 154 7.00 8.46 -3.57
N ALA A 155 8.31 8.55 -3.47
CA ALA A 155 9.06 9.68 -4.01
C ALA A 155 9.15 9.55 -5.54
N THR A 156 8.67 10.56 -6.24
CA THR A 156 8.70 10.64 -7.71
C THR A 156 9.41 11.91 -8.16
N PRO A 157 9.81 12.04 -9.43
CA PRO A 157 10.40 13.30 -9.94
C PRO A 157 9.48 14.53 -9.79
N ARG A 158 8.18 14.30 -9.51
CA ARG A 158 7.17 15.39 -9.35
C ARG A 158 6.76 15.60 -7.89
N GLY A 159 7.53 15.06 -6.94
CA GLY A 159 7.25 15.10 -5.51
C GLY A 159 6.68 13.80 -4.97
N ILE A 160 6.31 13.81 -3.71
CA ILE A 160 5.80 12.63 -3.01
C ILE A 160 4.34 12.38 -3.40
N VAL A 161 4.06 11.15 -3.80
CA VAL A 161 2.71 10.65 -4.06
C VAL A 161 2.30 9.73 -2.91
N ALA A 162 1.14 9.98 -2.32
CA ALA A 162 0.54 9.09 -1.34
C ALA A 162 -0.53 8.22 -2.02
N VAL A 163 -0.35 6.89 -1.99
CA VAL A 163 -1.39 5.93 -2.37
C VAL A 163 -2.06 5.48 -1.08
N THR A 164 -3.35 5.78 -0.92
CA THR A 164 -3.99 5.73 0.40
C THR A 164 -5.48 5.42 0.35
N HIS A 165 -5.99 4.82 1.44
CA HIS A 165 -7.42 4.60 1.67
C HIS A 165 -8.10 5.75 2.44
N LEU A 166 -7.35 6.76 2.89
CA LEU A 166 -7.88 7.90 3.66
C LEU A 166 -8.91 8.74 2.90
N TRP A 167 -8.77 8.84 1.59
CA TRP A 167 -9.76 9.43 0.69
C TRP A 167 -10.30 8.32 -0.22
N ARG A 168 -11.62 8.21 -0.32
CA ARG A 168 -12.26 7.35 -1.32
C ARG A 168 -12.14 7.96 -2.71
N SER A 169 -12.30 9.30 -2.79
CA SER A 169 -12.14 10.12 -4.01
C SER A 169 -11.78 11.56 -3.62
N ARG A 170 -11.54 12.43 -4.63
CA ARG A 170 -11.30 13.86 -4.39
C ARG A 170 -12.49 14.55 -3.73
N SER A 171 -13.70 14.14 -4.06
CA SER A 171 -14.96 14.69 -3.54
C SER A 171 -15.41 14.03 -2.24
N ASP A 172 -14.54 13.27 -1.60
CA ASP A 172 -14.81 12.59 -0.33
C ASP A 172 -14.96 13.65 0.76
N GLY A 173 -16.19 14.14 0.91
CA GLY A 173 -16.55 15.08 1.96
C GLY A 173 -16.31 14.49 3.36
N ALA A 174 -16.69 15.23 4.38
CA ALA A 174 -16.60 14.83 5.79
C ALA A 174 -17.52 13.63 6.16
N GLU A 175 -17.71 12.68 5.24
CA GLU A 175 -18.49 11.48 5.54
C GLU A 175 -17.79 10.68 6.65
N ARG A 176 -18.52 10.55 7.72
CA ARG A 176 -18.11 9.77 8.89
C ARG A 176 -17.97 8.32 8.48
N PRO A 177 -16.78 7.71 8.61
CA PRO A 177 -16.65 6.28 8.36
C PRO A 177 -17.57 5.53 9.32
N PRO A 178 -18.44 4.62 8.83
CA PRO A 178 -19.41 3.93 9.67
C PRO A 178 -18.76 3.15 10.82
N ASP A 179 -17.52 2.67 10.62
CA ASP A 179 -16.80 1.83 11.57
C ASP A 179 -15.44 2.43 12.01
N GLY A 180 -15.14 3.69 11.67
CA GLY A 180 -13.84 4.31 11.92
C GLY A 180 -13.85 5.34 13.05
N ASP A 181 -12.64 5.77 13.46
CA ASP A 181 -12.42 6.91 14.34
C ASP A 181 -12.26 8.20 13.51
N PRO A 182 -13.23 9.14 13.54
CA PRO A 182 -13.13 10.39 12.78
C PRO A 182 -11.92 11.25 13.20
N GLY A 183 -11.52 11.19 14.45
CA GLY A 183 -10.35 11.90 14.95
C GLY A 183 -9.06 11.31 14.41
N ALA A 184 -8.93 9.99 14.39
CA ALA A 184 -7.79 9.30 13.79
C ALA A 184 -7.73 9.56 12.28
N LEU A 185 -8.86 9.51 11.58
CA LEU A 185 -8.94 9.82 10.15
C LEU A 185 -8.44 11.23 9.84
N ARG A 186 -8.89 12.23 10.61
CA ARG A 186 -8.45 13.61 10.44
C ARG A 186 -6.93 13.74 10.67
N ARG A 187 -6.41 13.18 11.76
CA ARG A 187 -4.95 13.20 12.04
C ARG A 187 -4.15 12.54 10.92
N ALA A 188 -4.59 11.39 10.44
CA ALA A 188 -3.94 10.67 9.34
C ALA A 188 -3.97 11.48 8.03
N LYS A 189 -5.11 12.08 7.68
CA LYS A 189 -5.21 12.97 6.51
C LYS A 189 -4.28 14.17 6.62
N THR A 190 -4.26 14.86 7.76
CA THR A 190 -3.34 15.99 8.02
C THR A 190 -1.88 15.57 7.88
N ARG A 191 -1.49 14.41 8.44
CA ARG A 191 -0.15 13.85 8.31
C ARG A 191 0.25 13.64 6.85
N VAL A 192 -0.61 13.01 6.07
CA VAL A 192 -0.34 12.75 4.64
C VAL A 192 -0.27 14.04 3.84
N LEU A 193 -1.16 15.02 4.09
CA LEU A 193 -1.12 16.32 3.42
C LEU A 193 0.14 17.14 3.74
N GLY A 194 0.75 16.91 4.90
CA GLY A 194 2.01 17.55 5.27
C GLY A 194 3.22 17.11 4.44
N VAL A 195 3.13 15.97 3.75
CA VAL A 195 4.27 15.41 3.00
C VAL A 195 3.97 15.15 1.52
N ALA A 196 2.73 14.85 1.16
CA ALA A 196 2.38 14.46 -0.21
C ALA A 196 1.97 15.66 -1.07
N SER A 197 2.49 15.73 -2.29
CA SER A 197 2.07 16.69 -3.32
C SER A 197 0.90 16.18 -4.17
N ARG A 198 0.66 14.87 -4.14
CA ARG A 198 -0.41 14.19 -4.90
C ARG A 198 -0.95 13.02 -4.11
N ILE A 199 -2.25 12.80 -4.24
CA ILE A 199 -2.99 11.69 -3.64
C ILE A 199 -3.49 10.77 -4.75
N VAL A 200 -3.27 9.46 -4.59
CA VAL A 200 -3.97 8.41 -5.32
C VAL A 200 -4.97 7.80 -4.35
N PRO A 201 -6.26 8.11 -4.48
CA PRO A 201 -7.29 7.64 -3.55
C PRO A 201 -7.68 6.19 -3.84
N ALA A 202 -8.36 5.56 -2.89
CA ALA A 202 -8.78 4.18 -3.02
C ALA A 202 -9.75 3.90 -4.19
N HIS A 203 -10.57 4.88 -4.58
CA HIS A 203 -11.66 4.69 -5.53
C HIS A 203 -11.86 5.84 -6.50
N GLY A 204 -10.81 6.41 -7.04
CA GLY A 204 -10.96 7.53 -7.95
C GLY A 204 -9.66 7.94 -8.62
N ALA A 205 -9.77 8.96 -9.46
CA ALA A 205 -8.62 9.52 -10.13
C ALA A 205 -7.66 10.20 -9.13
N ALA A 206 -6.36 10.10 -9.41
CA ALA A 206 -5.34 10.82 -8.66
C ALA A 206 -5.55 12.33 -8.74
N PHE A 207 -5.32 13.03 -7.63
CA PHE A 207 -5.47 14.49 -7.56
C PHE A 207 -4.30 15.16 -6.84
N ARG A 208 -4.15 16.45 -7.05
CA ARG A 208 -3.13 17.27 -6.36
C ARG A 208 -3.56 17.52 -4.92
N ALA A 209 -2.65 17.27 -3.98
CA ALA A 209 -2.84 17.68 -2.59
C ALA A 209 -2.70 19.20 -2.47
N GLY A 210 -3.50 19.82 -1.61
CA GLY A 210 -3.49 21.26 -1.41
C GLY A 210 -4.40 21.70 -0.28
N PRO A 211 -4.48 23.03 -0.02
CA PRO A 211 -5.29 23.58 1.08
C PRO A 211 -6.77 23.20 1.00
N ASP A 212 -7.29 23.01 -0.21
CA ASP A 212 -8.71 22.67 -0.44
C ASP A 212 -8.96 21.15 -0.39
N THR A 213 -7.95 20.33 -0.03
CA THR A 213 -8.16 18.90 0.11
C THR A 213 -8.90 18.62 1.41
N PRO A 214 -10.04 17.88 1.38
CA PRO A 214 -10.83 17.62 2.58
C PRO A 214 -10.06 16.84 3.64
N VAL A 215 -10.16 17.27 4.89
CA VAL A 215 -9.52 16.63 6.05
C VAL A 215 -10.55 15.97 6.96
#